data_00b56348854c8cd584750f1962c0a177
#
_entry.id   00b56348854c8cd584750f1962c0a177
#
_cell.length_a   1.000
_cell.length_b   1.000
_cell.length_c   1.000
_cell.angle_alpha   90.00
_cell.angle_beta   90.00
_cell.angle_gamma   90.00
#
_symmetry.space_group_name_H-M   'P 1'
#
loop_
_entity.id
_entity.type
_entity.pdbx_description
1 polymer ?
#
loop_
_entity_poly.entity_id
_entity_poly.type
_entity_poly.pdbx_seq_one_letter_code
_entity_poly.pdbx_strand_id
1 'polypeptide(L)'
;MNYEQTLDYLYSRLPVFHQIGSSAYKPGLENTIRILTALHQPQNSFRSIHVAGTNGKGSVSHFLSSILQSAGFKTGLYTSPHLVDFGERIRVNGETIDKQFVVDFVENHKSLIEKVQPSFFEITMAMAFDYFAKSEVDVAVIEVGLGGRLDSTNIIQPELSIITNISFDHEEFLGHTLPEIAAEKAGIIKPHTPVVIGEALSETKPVFIQKALEMNAPIFFSEDSRQVFFERYEENRMWVKTSDGKSYLVGLTGNYQLKNIATVLTAVDQLRKTNFEITEINLKEGLEKVIEKTGLQGRWQIISSSPKIIADTGHNPGGITFVSQQLKTQQYRTLRMVFGMVNDKDIDTVLTLLPKNGVYYFTQAKIKRAFPSEDLLQKGQLAGLNGKAFSTIEEAIKVALNEADKEDLIFIGGSNYVVGEALSFFGKDEKVNR
;
A
#
# COMPACT_ATOMS: atom_id res chain seq x y z
N MET A 1 6.53 -11.92 -27.29
CA MET A 1 6.71 -10.47 -26.94
C MET A 1 7.93 -10.33 -26.04
N ASN A 2 8.61 -9.15 -26.01
CA ASN A 2 9.54 -8.86 -24.93
C ASN A 2 8.76 -8.30 -23.71
N TYR A 3 9.43 -8.09 -22.58
CA TYR A 3 8.78 -7.63 -21.34
C TYR A 3 8.04 -6.28 -21.50
N GLU A 4 8.64 -5.30 -22.16
CA GLU A 4 8.02 -3.99 -22.38
C GLU A 4 6.76 -4.10 -23.23
N GLN A 5 6.83 -4.85 -24.34
CA GLN A 5 5.68 -5.13 -25.19
C GLN A 5 4.56 -5.89 -24.44
N THR A 6 4.93 -6.75 -23.49
CA THR A 6 3.97 -7.49 -22.66
C THR A 6 3.27 -6.54 -21.69
N LEU A 7 4.00 -5.62 -21.06
CA LEU A 7 3.40 -4.59 -20.21
C LEU A 7 2.50 -3.65 -21.02
N ASP A 8 2.93 -3.22 -22.20
CA ASP A 8 2.12 -2.39 -23.11
C ASP A 8 0.82 -3.10 -23.50
N TYR A 9 0.88 -4.42 -23.78
CA TYR A 9 -0.32 -5.22 -24.03
C TYR A 9 -1.26 -5.22 -22.83
N LEU A 10 -0.75 -5.46 -21.62
CA LEU A 10 -1.55 -5.46 -20.39
C LEU A 10 -2.18 -4.09 -20.11
N TYR A 11 -1.42 -3.00 -20.31
CA TYR A 11 -1.91 -1.65 -20.04
C TYR A 11 -2.85 -1.10 -21.12
N SER A 12 -2.69 -1.50 -22.38
CA SER A 12 -3.48 -0.97 -23.47
C SER A 12 -4.74 -1.76 -23.77
N ARG A 13 -4.75 -3.06 -23.50
CA ARG A 13 -5.85 -3.97 -23.86
C ARG A 13 -6.82 -4.26 -22.72
N LEU A 14 -6.38 -4.11 -21.48
CA LEU A 14 -7.21 -4.41 -20.31
C LEU A 14 -7.68 -3.11 -19.64
N PRO A 15 -8.89 -3.10 -19.06
CA PRO A 15 -9.33 -1.98 -18.22
C PRO A 15 -8.41 -1.83 -17.01
N VAL A 16 -7.70 -0.71 -16.95
CA VAL A 16 -6.71 -0.42 -15.90
C VAL A 16 -7.23 0.70 -15.01
N PHE A 17 -7.52 0.39 -13.74
CA PHE A 17 -8.12 1.35 -12.80
C PHE A 17 -7.31 2.66 -12.67
N HIS A 18 -6.00 2.58 -12.61
CA HIS A 18 -5.17 3.78 -12.52
C HIS A 18 -5.10 4.64 -13.79
N GLN A 19 -5.61 4.14 -14.94
CA GLN A 19 -5.70 4.91 -16.18
C GLN A 19 -7.09 5.51 -16.43
N ILE A 20 -8.15 4.75 -16.18
CA ILE A 20 -9.52 5.10 -16.53
C ILE A 20 -10.48 5.18 -15.34
N GLY A 21 -9.94 5.01 -14.11
CA GLY A 21 -10.73 5.15 -12.88
C GLY A 21 -11.84 4.12 -12.75
N SER A 22 -13.01 4.59 -12.31
CA SER A 22 -14.20 3.79 -12.01
C SER A 22 -14.66 2.88 -13.14
N SER A 23 -14.52 3.28 -14.39
CA SER A 23 -14.93 2.50 -15.56
C SER A 23 -14.13 1.19 -15.76
N ALA A 24 -12.98 1.03 -15.08
CA ALA A 24 -12.21 -0.21 -15.09
C ALA A 24 -12.70 -1.24 -14.05
N TYR A 25 -13.50 -0.82 -13.08
CA TYR A 25 -14.00 -1.70 -12.03
C TYR A 25 -15.07 -2.65 -12.57
N LYS A 26 -14.81 -3.93 -12.45
CA LYS A 26 -15.77 -5.00 -12.78
C LYS A 26 -16.20 -5.66 -11.49
N PRO A 27 -17.39 -5.35 -10.95
CA PRO A 27 -17.87 -5.99 -9.73
C PRO A 27 -18.18 -7.47 -9.98
N GLY A 28 -17.78 -8.33 -9.04
CA GLY A 28 -18.05 -9.77 -9.10
C GLY A 28 -16.78 -10.60 -9.26
N LEU A 29 -16.90 -11.89 -8.94
CA LEU A 29 -15.79 -12.84 -8.96
C LEU A 29 -15.84 -13.81 -10.16
N GLU A 30 -16.78 -13.64 -11.08
CA GLU A 30 -17.01 -14.57 -12.20
C GLU A 30 -15.79 -14.72 -13.12
N ASN A 31 -15.21 -13.59 -13.54
CA ASN A 31 -13.99 -13.62 -14.36
C ASN A 31 -12.84 -14.24 -13.59
N THR A 32 -12.67 -13.86 -12.33
CA THR A 32 -11.66 -14.40 -11.42
C THR A 32 -11.77 -15.92 -11.31
N ILE A 33 -12.98 -16.44 -11.07
CA ILE A 33 -13.23 -17.89 -10.98
C ILE A 33 -12.90 -18.58 -12.31
N ARG A 34 -13.33 -18.02 -13.44
CA ARG A 34 -13.04 -18.58 -14.77
C ARG A 34 -11.55 -18.64 -15.07
N ILE A 35 -10.80 -17.60 -14.76
CA ILE A 35 -9.35 -17.55 -14.97
C ILE A 35 -8.65 -18.56 -14.07
N LEU A 36 -8.92 -18.53 -12.76
CA LEU A 36 -8.26 -19.43 -11.82
C LEU A 36 -8.63 -20.92 -12.05
N THR A 37 -9.85 -21.20 -12.51
CA THR A 37 -10.23 -22.56 -12.95
C THR A 37 -9.38 -23.01 -14.15
N ALA A 38 -9.17 -22.13 -15.13
CA ALA A 38 -8.33 -22.44 -16.29
C ALA A 38 -6.85 -22.61 -15.92
N LEU A 39 -6.40 -21.99 -14.82
CA LEU A 39 -5.05 -22.13 -14.23
C LEU A 39 -4.96 -23.28 -13.21
N HIS A 40 -5.97 -24.17 -13.12
CA HIS A 40 -6.02 -25.28 -12.16
C HIS A 40 -6.01 -24.86 -10.69
N GLN A 41 -6.62 -23.68 -10.37
CA GLN A 41 -6.83 -23.14 -9.02
C GLN A 41 -5.54 -23.02 -8.19
N PRO A 42 -4.53 -22.26 -8.67
CA PRO A 42 -3.22 -22.16 -8.03
C PRO A 42 -3.28 -21.62 -6.59
N GLN A 43 -4.32 -20.86 -6.25
CA GLN A 43 -4.55 -20.32 -4.88
C GLN A 43 -4.71 -21.41 -3.81
N ASN A 44 -4.96 -22.66 -4.20
CA ASN A 44 -5.08 -23.77 -3.27
C ASN A 44 -3.73 -24.48 -2.96
N SER A 45 -2.63 -24.03 -3.59
CA SER A 45 -1.31 -24.66 -3.46
C SER A 45 -0.45 -24.04 -2.35
N PHE A 46 -0.91 -22.96 -1.71
CA PHE A 46 -0.19 -22.28 -0.66
C PHE A 46 -1.14 -21.76 0.43
N ARG A 47 -0.62 -21.56 1.64
CA ARG A 47 -1.35 -20.90 2.72
C ARG A 47 -1.41 -19.39 2.44
N SER A 48 -2.43 -18.69 2.95
CA SER A 48 -2.56 -17.27 2.70
C SER A 48 -2.94 -16.46 3.93
N ILE A 49 -2.55 -15.17 3.94
CA ILE A 49 -2.98 -14.14 4.87
C ILE A 49 -3.59 -13.03 4.04
N HIS A 50 -4.82 -12.62 4.34
CA HIS A 50 -5.58 -11.66 3.55
C HIS A 50 -5.67 -10.30 4.26
N VAL A 51 -5.24 -9.22 3.61
CA VAL A 51 -5.12 -7.89 4.21
C VAL A 51 -5.97 -6.87 3.47
N ALA A 52 -7.04 -6.38 4.12
CA ALA A 52 -7.88 -5.27 3.66
C ALA A 52 -7.70 -4.03 4.54
N GLY A 53 -8.35 -2.94 4.17
CA GLY A 53 -8.38 -1.68 4.91
C GLY A 53 -8.37 -0.47 3.96
N THR A 54 -8.48 0.73 4.49
CA THR A 54 -8.31 1.95 3.72
C THR A 54 -6.84 2.30 3.61
N ASN A 55 -6.19 2.61 4.72
CA ASN A 55 -4.78 2.92 4.83
C ASN A 55 -4.03 1.80 5.56
N GLY A 56 -2.71 1.68 5.37
CA GLY A 56 -1.86 0.73 6.10
C GLY A 56 -1.77 -0.67 5.50
N LYS A 57 -2.64 -1.09 4.55
CA LYS A 57 -2.62 -2.42 3.93
C LYS A 57 -1.21 -2.84 3.49
N GLY A 58 -0.57 -2.06 2.62
CA GLY A 58 0.76 -2.36 2.11
C GLY A 58 1.80 -2.47 3.21
N SER A 59 1.82 -1.53 4.20
CA SER A 59 2.76 -1.59 5.34
C SER A 59 2.57 -2.86 6.16
N VAL A 60 1.33 -3.21 6.51
CA VAL A 60 1.02 -4.44 7.28
C VAL A 60 1.40 -5.68 6.48
N SER A 61 1.10 -5.72 5.17
CA SER A 61 1.48 -6.83 4.28
C SER A 61 3.00 -7.02 4.20
N HIS A 62 3.76 -5.94 4.06
CA HIS A 62 5.21 -6.00 4.02
C HIS A 62 5.83 -6.39 5.37
N PHE A 63 5.33 -5.87 6.50
CA PHE A 63 5.77 -6.33 7.82
C PHE A 63 5.55 -7.82 8.02
N LEU A 64 4.35 -8.32 7.71
CA LEU A 64 4.05 -9.75 7.86
C LEU A 64 4.91 -10.60 6.94
N SER A 65 5.10 -10.18 5.67
CA SER A 65 5.99 -10.88 4.75
C SER A 65 7.43 -10.92 5.27
N SER A 66 7.95 -9.82 5.78
CA SER A 66 9.29 -9.75 6.37
C SER A 66 9.45 -10.65 7.59
N ILE A 67 8.46 -10.68 8.49
CA ILE A 67 8.45 -11.53 9.68
C ILE A 67 8.40 -13.01 9.30
N LEU A 68 7.57 -13.38 8.35
CA LEU A 68 7.47 -14.76 7.86
C LEU A 68 8.76 -15.22 7.18
N GLN A 69 9.40 -14.37 6.37
CA GLN A 69 10.73 -14.64 5.82
C GLN A 69 11.79 -14.82 6.92
N SER A 70 11.76 -13.98 7.97
CA SER A 70 12.66 -14.12 9.10
C SER A 70 12.42 -15.40 9.90
N ALA A 71 11.20 -15.93 9.86
CA ALA A 71 10.84 -17.22 10.45
C ALA A 71 11.19 -18.43 9.54
N GLY A 72 11.76 -18.18 8.35
CA GLY A 72 12.23 -19.23 7.44
C GLY A 72 11.19 -19.71 6.43
N PHE A 73 9.98 -19.10 6.37
CA PHE A 73 8.98 -19.44 5.36
C PHE A 73 9.34 -18.85 4.00
N LYS A 74 9.19 -19.62 2.93
CA LYS A 74 9.21 -19.11 1.58
C LYS A 74 7.93 -18.32 1.34
N THR A 75 8.03 -17.00 1.31
CA THR A 75 6.89 -16.10 1.43
C THR A 75 6.58 -15.39 0.12
N GLY A 76 5.37 -15.57 -0.38
CA GLY A 76 4.78 -14.75 -1.44
C GLY A 76 4.23 -13.44 -0.87
N LEU A 77 4.30 -12.37 -1.66
CA LEU A 77 3.70 -11.08 -1.34
C LEU A 77 3.04 -10.49 -2.57
N TYR A 78 1.73 -10.24 -2.49
CA TYR A 78 0.96 -9.54 -3.52
C TYR A 78 0.48 -8.21 -2.98
N THR A 79 0.86 -7.10 -3.63
CA THR A 79 0.52 -5.73 -3.22
C THR A 79 0.13 -4.86 -4.42
N SER A 80 -0.63 -3.79 -4.17
CA SER A 80 -1.02 -2.83 -5.20
C SER A 80 -1.32 -1.42 -4.65
N PRO A 81 -1.12 -0.38 -5.47
CA PRO A 81 -0.41 -0.37 -6.75
C PRO A 81 1.11 -0.47 -6.58
N HIS A 82 1.86 -0.67 -7.66
CA HIS A 82 3.30 -0.46 -7.69
C HIS A 82 3.64 1.03 -7.80
N LEU A 83 4.87 1.40 -7.48
CA LEU A 83 5.37 2.79 -7.58
C LEU A 83 6.19 3.01 -8.85
N VAL A 84 7.16 2.15 -9.11
CA VAL A 84 8.12 2.30 -10.22
C VAL A 84 8.03 1.14 -11.21
N ASP A 85 8.13 -0.10 -10.74
CA ASP A 85 8.17 -1.29 -11.58
C ASP A 85 6.97 -2.20 -11.34
N PHE A 86 6.43 -2.78 -12.41
CA PHE A 86 5.30 -3.73 -12.33
C PHE A 86 5.59 -4.89 -11.39
N GLY A 87 6.83 -5.39 -11.38
CA GLY A 87 7.24 -6.52 -10.55
C GLY A 87 7.09 -6.29 -9.05
N GLU A 88 7.01 -5.03 -8.60
CA GLU A 88 6.74 -4.70 -7.18
C GLU A 88 5.45 -5.34 -6.64
N ARG A 89 4.48 -5.59 -7.53
CA ARG A 89 3.18 -6.19 -7.16
C ARG A 89 3.28 -7.63 -6.72
N ILE A 90 4.30 -8.36 -7.18
CA ILE A 90 4.44 -9.81 -7.02
C ILE A 90 5.87 -10.11 -6.58
N ARG A 91 6.04 -10.57 -5.35
CA ARG A 91 7.36 -10.88 -4.81
C ARG A 91 7.37 -12.27 -4.17
N VAL A 92 8.51 -12.94 -4.24
CA VAL A 92 8.81 -14.15 -3.47
C VAL A 92 10.11 -13.91 -2.71
N ASN A 93 10.08 -14.02 -1.39
CA ASN A 93 11.20 -13.69 -0.49
C ASN A 93 11.85 -12.33 -0.80
N GLY A 94 11.02 -11.31 -1.07
CA GLY A 94 11.46 -9.95 -1.38
C GLY A 94 11.85 -9.70 -2.84
N GLU A 95 12.21 -10.73 -3.58
CA GLU A 95 12.54 -10.63 -5.00
C GLU A 95 11.28 -10.45 -5.86
N THR A 96 11.32 -9.51 -6.80
CA THR A 96 10.21 -9.28 -7.74
C THR A 96 10.06 -10.47 -8.69
N ILE A 97 8.84 -10.66 -9.18
CA ILE A 97 8.52 -11.67 -10.20
C ILE A 97 9.51 -11.59 -11.37
N ASP A 98 9.95 -12.76 -11.85
CA ASP A 98 10.81 -12.86 -13.02
C ASP A 98 10.15 -12.27 -14.27
N LYS A 99 10.87 -11.40 -14.99
CA LYS A 99 10.34 -10.73 -16.19
C LYS A 99 9.97 -11.70 -17.30
N GLN A 100 10.74 -12.80 -17.46
CA GLN A 100 10.42 -13.81 -18.43
C GLN A 100 9.14 -14.57 -18.05
N PHE A 101 8.93 -14.81 -16.75
CA PHE A 101 7.67 -15.40 -16.28
C PHE A 101 6.46 -14.54 -16.67
N VAL A 102 6.56 -13.21 -16.54
CA VAL A 102 5.47 -12.29 -16.95
C VAL A 102 5.18 -12.43 -18.44
N VAL A 103 6.23 -12.49 -19.28
CA VAL A 103 6.10 -12.69 -20.73
C VAL A 103 5.44 -14.02 -21.04
N ASP A 104 5.97 -15.10 -20.49
CA ASP A 104 5.48 -16.47 -20.74
C ASP A 104 4.04 -16.64 -20.26
N PHE A 105 3.68 -16.07 -19.09
CA PHE A 105 2.32 -16.13 -18.59
C PHE A 105 1.33 -15.48 -19.56
N VAL A 106 1.64 -14.27 -20.03
CA VAL A 106 0.75 -13.56 -20.95
C VAL A 106 0.66 -14.26 -22.31
N GLU A 107 1.77 -14.74 -22.87
CA GLU A 107 1.78 -15.45 -24.14
C GLU A 107 0.99 -16.77 -24.05
N ASN A 108 1.24 -17.57 -23.03
CA ASN A 108 0.57 -18.87 -22.85
C ASN A 108 -0.93 -18.73 -22.58
N HIS A 109 -1.36 -17.64 -21.97
CA HIS A 109 -2.77 -17.41 -21.60
C HIS A 109 -3.47 -16.35 -22.46
N LYS A 110 -2.86 -15.92 -23.56
CA LYS A 110 -3.41 -14.86 -24.43
C LYS A 110 -4.83 -15.14 -24.89
N SER A 111 -5.10 -16.34 -25.38
CA SER A 111 -6.44 -16.75 -25.82
C SER A 111 -7.47 -16.75 -24.68
N LEU A 112 -7.06 -17.11 -23.47
CA LEU A 112 -7.92 -17.02 -22.28
C LEU A 112 -8.23 -15.56 -21.93
N ILE A 113 -7.21 -14.70 -21.93
CA ILE A 113 -7.34 -13.26 -21.67
C ILE A 113 -8.30 -12.62 -22.67
N GLU A 114 -8.13 -12.89 -23.96
CA GLU A 114 -8.99 -12.35 -25.03
C GLU A 114 -10.43 -12.87 -24.93
N LYS A 115 -10.65 -14.11 -24.50
CA LYS A 115 -11.97 -14.70 -24.32
C LYS A 115 -12.71 -14.20 -23.08
N VAL A 116 -12.00 -14.05 -21.94
CA VAL A 116 -12.58 -13.65 -20.66
C VAL A 116 -12.67 -12.13 -20.55
N GLN A 117 -11.77 -11.40 -21.20
CA GLN A 117 -11.63 -9.94 -21.11
C GLN A 117 -11.56 -9.44 -19.68
N PRO A 118 -10.61 -9.93 -18.87
CA PRO A 118 -10.47 -9.53 -17.46
C PRO A 118 -10.07 -8.05 -17.34
N SER A 119 -10.19 -7.53 -16.13
CA SER A 119 -9.49 -6.30 -15.75
C SER A 119 -7.98 -6.58 -15.58
N PHE A 120 -7.19 -5.51 -15.61
CA PHE A 120 -5.76 -5.59 -15.32
C PHE A 120 -5.50 -6.18 -13.92
N PHE A 121 -6.33 -5.85 -12.93
CA PHE A 121 -6.19 -6.36 -11.57
C PHE A 121 -6.47 -7.88 -11.51
N GLU A 122 -7.54 -8.36 -12.15
CA GLU A 122 -7.88 -9.78 -12.20
C GLU A 122 -6.74 -10.62 -12.80
N ILE A 123 -6.14 -10.16 -13.90
CA ILE A 123 -5.06 -10.91 -14.54
C ILE A 123 -3.75 -10.85 -13.77
N THR A 124 -3.42 -9.70 -13.15
CA THR A 124 -2.19 -9.58 -12.35
C THR A 124 -2.28 -10.38 -11.05
N MET A 125 -3.45 -10.46 -10.44
CA MET A 125 -3.72 -11.33 -9.29
C MET A 125 -3.58 -12.80 -9.67
N ALA A 126 -4.19 -13.22 -10.80
CA ALA A 126 -4.08 -14.60 -11.27
C ALA A 126 -2.63 -14.99 -11.62
N MET A 127 -1.86 -14.07 -12.22
CA MET A 127 -0.42 -14.23 -12.47
C MET A 127 0.36 -14.41 -11.15
N ALA A 128 0.02 -13.61 -10.12
CA ALA A 128 0.65 -13.74 -8.81
C ALA A 128 0.41 -15.11 -8.19
N PHE A 129 -0.81 -15.61 -8.25
CA PHE A 129 -1.15 -16.92 -7.68
C PHE A 129 -0.49 -18.07 -8.44
N ASP A 130 -0.43 -18.00 -9.76
CA ASP A 130 0.29 -18.99 -10.60
C ASP A 130 1.80 -18.95 -10.31
N TYR A 131 2.38 -17.75 -10.15
CA TYR A 131 3.78 -17.59 -9.78
C TYR A 131 4.09 -18.16 -8.40
N PHE A 132 3.23 -17.91 -7.40
CA PHE A 132 3.40 -18.43 -6.05
C PHE A 132 3.30 -19.95 -6.00
N ALA A 133 2.33 -20.53 -6.71
CA ALA A 133 2.19 -21.99 -6.81
C ALA A 133 3.42 -22.63 -7.48
N LYS A 134 3.89 -22.11 -8.62
CA LYS A 134 5.08 -22.60 -9.33
C LYS A 134 6.38 -22.36 -8.57
N SER A 135 6.40 -21.32 -7.73
CA SER A 135 7.52 -21.05 -6.83
C SER A 135 7.46 -21.87 -5.55
N GLU A 136 6.43 -22.68 -5.32
CA GLU A 136 6.25 -23.50 -4.12
C GLU A 136 6.41 -22.65 -2.83
N VAL A 137 5.66 -21.52 -2.74
CA VAL A 137 5.68 -20.71 -1.54
C VAL A 137 4.93 -21.41 -0.39
N ASP A 138 5.44 -21.32 0.83
CA ASP A 138 4.78 -21.87 2.02
C ASP A 138 3.54 -21.06 2.39
N VAL A 139 3.64 -19.73 2.27
CA VAL A 139 2.59 -18.78 2.62
C VAL A 139 2.66 -17.52 1.76
N ALA A 140 1.51 -16.98 1.38
CA ALA A 140 1.43 -15.70 0.67
C ALA A 140 0.65 -14.67 1.48
N VAL A 141 1.18 -13.46 1.59
CA VAL A 141 0.46 -12.29 2.12
C VAL A 141 -0.17 -11.56 0.95
N ILE A 142 -1.50 -11.47 0.94
CA ILE A 142 -2.30 -10.98 -0.17
C ILE A 142 -2.99 -9.68 0.24
N GLU A 143 -2.64 -8.58 -0.39
CA GLU A 143 -3.29 -7.28 -0.22
C GLU A 143 -4.52 -7.18 -1.11
N VAL A 144 -5.67 -6.79 -0.55
CA VAL A 144 -6.90 -6.43 -1.27
C VAL A 144 -6.66 -5.17 -2.12
N GLY A 145 -7.08 -5.20 -3.37
CA GLY A 145 -6.98 -4.04 -4.26
C GLY A 145 -7.99 -2.95 -3.91
N LEU A 146 -9.28 -3.30 -3.87
CA LEU A 146 -10.38 -2.37 -3.60
C LEU A 146 -11.50 -3.05 -2.81
N GLY A 147 -11.96 -2.38 -1.74
CA GLY A 147 -13.07 -2.89 -0.90
C GLY A 147 -12.67 -4.16 -0.14
N GLY A 148 -13.21 -5.28 -0.52
CA GLY A 148 -12.93 -6.60 0.05
C GLY A 148 -13.92 -7.66 -0.48
N ARG A 149 -15.22 -7.49 -0.27
CA ARG A 149 -16.28 -8.47 -0.59
C ARG A 149 -16.24 -8.94 -2.07
N LEU A 150 -16.09 -8.01 -2.99
CA LEU A 150 -16.06 -8.25 -4.44
C LEU A 150 -14.67 -8.09 -5.05
N ASP A 151 -13.63 -7.99 -4.22
CA ASP A 151 -12.26 -7.94 -4.71
C ASP A 151 -11.82 -9.31 -5.26
N SER A 152 -11.10 -9.31 -6.37
CA SER A 152 -10.65 -10.54 -7.01
C SER A 152 -9.79 -11.43 -6.11
N THR A 153 -9.10 -10.84 -5.13
CA THR A 153 -8.32 -11.60 -4.14
C THR A 153 -9.20 -12.38 -3.16
N ASN A 154 -10.50 -12.04 -3.04
CA ASN A 154 -11.41 -12.65 -2.06
C ASN A 154 -11.85 -14.09 -2.42
N ILE A 155 -11.22 -14.70 -3.41
CA ILE A 155 -11.39 -16.10 -3.77
C ILE A 155 -10.61 -17.07 -2.84
N ILE A 156 -9.67 -16.56 -2.08
CA ILE A 156 -8.84 -17.36 -1.17
C ILE A 156 -9.56 -17.72 0.14
N GLN A 157 -9.09 -18.80 0.77
CA GLN A 157 -9.45 -19.18 2.14
C GLN A 157 -8.20 -18.96 3.02
N PRO A 158 -8.05 -17.79 3.67
CA PRO A 158 -6.84 -17.45 4.40
C PRO A 158 -6.79 -18.11 5.80
N GLU A 159 -5.58 -18.23 6.34
CA GLU A 159 -5.33 -18.60 7.75
C GLU A 159 -5.69 -17.47 8.73
N LEU A 160 -5.61 -16.23 8.23
CA LEU A 160 -5.89 -15.01 8.99
C LEU A 160 -6.40 -13.92 8.04
N SER A 161 -7.50 -13.27 8.38
CA SER A 161 -7.97 -12.04 7.75
C SER A 161 -7.56 -10.83 8.60
N ILE A 162 -7.16 -9.73 7.95
CA ILE A 162 -6.76 -8.49 8.63
C ILE A 162 -7.44 -7.31 7.97
N ILE A 163 -8.04 -6.42 8.77
CA ILE A 163 -8.61 -5.15 8.30
C ILE A 163 -7.90 -4.03 9.08
N THR A 164 -7.06 -3.24 8.39
CA THR A 164 -6.16 -2.29 9.04
C THR A 164 -6.88 -1.10 9.65
N ASN A 165 -7.71 -0.42 8.87
CA ASN A 165 -8.59 0.67 9.34
C ASN A 165 -9.69 0.98 8.33
N ILE A 166 -10.61 1.85 8.73
CA ILE A 166 -11.66 2.40 7.88
C ILE A 166 -11.53 3.93 7.87
N SER A 167 -11.49 4.51 6.68
CA SER A 167 -11.66 5.94 6.44
C SER A 167 -12.30 6.17 5.07
N PHE A 168 -12.74 7.39 4.81
CA PHE A 168 -13.33 7.76 3.52
C PHE A 168 -12.29 7.64 2.41
N ASP A 169 -12.55 6.77 1.46
CA ASP A 169 -11.83 6.61 0.20
C ASP A 169 -12.67 5.75 -0.74
N HIS A 170 -12.59 6.01 -2.04
CA HIS A 170 -13.34 5.28 -3.07
C HIS A 170 -14.86 5.21 -2.82
N GLU A 171 -15.46 6.30 -2.34
CA GLU A 171 -16.87 6.38 -1.92
C GLU A 171 -17.86 5.99 -3.04
N GLU A 172 -17.50 6.25 -4.30
CA GLU A 172 -18.28 5.85 -5.48
C GLU A 172 -18.58 4.33 -5.52
N PHE A 173 -17.69 3.49 -4.92
CA PHE A 173 -17.81 2.02 -4.93
C PHE A 173 -18.14 1.41 -3.60
N LEU A 174 -17.65 2.01 -2.52
CA LEU A 174 -17.68 1.40 -1.20
C LEU A 174 -18.80 1.95 -0.31
N GLY A 175 -19.49 3.01 -0.78
CA GLY A 175 -20.52 3.70 -0.02
C GLY A 175 -20.07 5.04 0.56
N HIS A 176 -21.04 5.81 1.04
CA HIS A 176 -20.85 7.19 1.49
C HIS A 176 -20.77 7.32 3.01
N THR A 177 -20.78 6.20 3.73
CA THR A 177 -20.66 6.14 5.20
C THR A 177 -19.56 5.18 5.62
N LEU A 178 -18.94 5.42 6.77
CA LEU A 178 -17.91 4.52 7.28
C LEU A 178 -18.43 3.10 7.56
N PRO A 179 -19.67 2.89 8.06
CA PRO A 179 -20.26 1.54 8.17
C PRO A 179 -20.40 0.81 6.83
N GLU A 180 -20.79 1.50 5.74
CA GLU A 180 -20.86 0.88 4.40
C GLU A 180 -19.49 0.44 3.92
N ILE A 181 -18.48 1.31 4.02
CA ILE A 181 -17.09 1.00 3.68
C ILE A 181 -16.57 -0.17 4.54
N ALA A 182 -16.93 -0.20 5.84
CA ALA A 182 -16.56 -1.29 6.73
C ALA A 182 -17.22 -2.61 6.31
N ALA A 183 -18.49 -2.61 5.87
CA ALA A 183 -19.19 -3.79 5.41
C ALA A 183 -18.54 -4.40 4.14
N GLU A 184 -18.14 -3.57 3.18
CA GLU A 184 -17.41 -4.02 2.00
C GLU A 184 -16.06 -4.68 2.37
N LYS A 185 -15.30 -4.09 3.30
CA LYS A 185 -14.03 -4.65 3.75
C LYS A 185 -14.21 -5.88 4.63
N ALA A 186 -15.27 -5.93 5.46
CA ALA A 186 -15.64 -7.10 6.26
C ALA A 186 -15.97 -8.35 5.41
N GLY A 187 -16.22 -8.17 4.10
CA GLY A 187 -16.41 -9.28 3.17
C GLY A 187 -15.22 -10.23 3.04
N ILE A 188 -14.02 -9.89 3.54
CA ILE A 188 -12.88 -10.82 3.61
C ILE A 188 -12.90 -11.72 4.85
N ILE A 189 -13.82 -11.52 5.79
CA ILE A 189 -13.97 -12.38 6.98
C ILE A 189 -14.59 -13.70 6.51
N LYS A 190 -13.87 -14.81 6.74
CA LYS A 190 -14.23 -16.14 6.25
C LYS A 190 -14.72 -17.03 7.40
N PRO A 191 -15.54 -18.06 7.09
CA PRO A 191 -16.02 -19.00 8.11
C PRO A 191 -14.87 -19.59 8.93
N HIS A 192 -14.99 -19.52 10.25
CA HIS A 192 -14.06 -20.08 11.24
C HIS A 192 -12.61 -19.54 11.17
N THR A 193 -12.34 -18.55 10.32
CA THR A 193 -11.02 -17.94 10.16
C THR A 193 -10.88 -16.75 11.12
N PRO A 194 -9.82 -16.68 11.93
CA PRO A 194 -9.61 -15.54 12.80
C PRO A 194 -9.46 -14.24 12.00
N VAL A 195 -9.97 -13.14 12.55
CA VAL A 195 -9.84 -11.81 11.97
C VAL A 195 -9.26 -10.82 12.97
N VAL A 196 -8.28 -10.04 12.52
CA VAL A 196 -7.69 -8.92 13.26
C VAL A 196 -8.18 -7.60 12.67
N ILE A 197 -8.74 -6.74 13.51
CA ILE A 197 -9.13 -5.37 13.18
C ILE A 197 -8.09 -4.42 13.80
N GLY A 198 -7.41 -3.63 12.98
CA GLY A 198 -6.37 -2.70 13.42
C GLY A 198 -6.95 -1.54 14.21
N GLU A 199 -7.76 -0.73 13.55
CA GLU A 199 -8.51 0.37 14.16
C GLU A 199 -10.00 0.20 13.89
N ALA A 200 -10.82 0.40 14.94
CA ALA A 200 -12.27 0.36 14.81
C ALA A 200 -12.90 1.58 15.48
N LEU A 201 -13.56 2.40 14.67
CA LEU A 201 -14.38 3.51 15.21
C LEU A 201 -15.65 2.98 15.84
N SER A 202 -16.28 3.77 16.71
CA SER A 202 -17.54 3.39 17.39
C SER A 202 -18.64 2.99 16.42
N GLU A 203 -18.71 3.58 15.23
CA GLU A 203 -19.68 3.30 14.18
C GLU A 203 -19.31 2.11 13.28
N THR A 204 -18.04 1.73 13.17
CA THR A 204 -17.58 0.60 12.34
C THR A 204 -17.40 -0.70 13.13
N LYS A 205 -17.13 -0.62 14.44
CA LYS A 205 -16.92 -1.79 15.33
C LYS A 205 -18.10 -2.75 15.32
N PRO A 206 -19.39 -2.31 15.37
CA PRO A 206 -20.54 -3.20 15.29
C PRO A 206 -20.62 -3.99 13.98
N VAL A 207 -20.23 -3.40 12.86
CA VAL A 207 -20.23 -4.07 11.54
C VAL A 207 -19.28 -5.26 11.53
N PHE A 208 -18.08 -5.10 12.07
CA PHE A 208 -17.10 -6.19 12.16
C PHE A 208 -17.56 -7.30 13.10
N ILE A 209 -18.10 -6.94 14.27
CA ILE A 209 -18.63 -7.90 15.24
C ILE A 209 -19.76 -8.72 14.62
N GLN A 210 -20.73 -8.07 13.97
CA GLN A 210 -21.84 -8.73 13.31
C GLN A 210 -21.33 -9.71 12.25
N LYS A 211 -20.42 -9.28 11.38
CA LYS A 211 -19.86 -10.13 10.32
C LYS A 211 -19.06 -11.31 10.87
N ALA A 212 -18.29 -11.11 11.92
CA ALA A 212 -17.55 -12.18 12.59
C ALA A 212 -18.49 -13.21 13.21
N LEU A 213 -19.59 -12.79 13.84
CA LEU A 213 -20.63 -13.68 14.37
C LEU A 213 -21.28 -14.51 13.26
N GLU A 214 -21.65 -13.89 12.14
CA GLU A 214 -22.23 -14.60 10.97
C GLU A 214 -21.31 -15.69 10.43
N MET A 215 -19.99 -15.44 10.49
CA MET A 215 -18.97 -16.36 10.00
C MET A 215 -18.44 -17.32 11.07
N ASN A 216 -18.91 -17.25 12.32
CA ASN A 216 -18.30 -17.96 13.45
C ASN A 216 -16.78 -17.73 13.51
N ALA A 217 -16.31 -16.53 13.16
CA ALA A 217 -14.90 -16.15 13.09
C ALA A 217 -14.45 -15.53 14.41
N PRO A 218 -13.35 -16.00 15.03
CA PRO A 218 -12.74 -15.31 16.16
C PRO A 218 -12.27 -13.91 15.75
N ILE A 219 -12.73 -12.86 16.47
CA ILE A 219 -12.37 -11.47 16.16
C ILE A 219 -11.49 -10.86 17.25
N PHE A 220 -10.47 -10.13 16.84
CA PHE A 220 -9.48 -9.48 17.71
C PHE A 220 -9.31 -8.02 17.30
N PHE A 221 -9.48 -7.10 18.24
CA PHE A 221 -9.21 -5.69 18.02
C PHE A 221 -7.83 -5.35 18.54
N SER A 222 -6.98 -4.79 17.69
CA SER A 222 -5.58 -4.48 18.05
C SER A 222 -5.50 -3.42 19.15
N GLU A 223 -6.43 -2.45 19.13
CA GLU A 223 -6.53 -1.40 20.15
C GLU A 223 -6.83 -1.95 21.56
N ASP A 224 -7.61 -3.03 21.64
CA ASP A 224 -7.94 -3.68 22.91
C ASP A 224 -6.80 -4.64 23.37
N SER A 225 -5.98 -5.11 22.42
CA SER A 225 -4.94 -6.12 22.66
C SER A 225 -3.62 -5.49 23.09
N ARG A 226 -3.18 -4.45 22.40
CA ARG A 226 -1.85 -3.86 22.63
C ARG A 226 -1.76 -2.44 22.08
N GLN A 227 -1.31 -1.51 22.92
CA GLN A 227 -0.96 -0.16 22.49
C GLN A 227 0.53 -0.09 22.17
N VAL A 228 0.87 0.70 21.14
CA VAL A 228 2.25 0.92 20.70
C VAL A 228 2.55 2.42 20.74
N PHE A 229 3.64 2.78 21.41
CA PHE A 229 4.05 4.15 21.62
C PHE A 229 5.39 4.41 20.94
N PHE A 230 5.56 5.61 20.40
CA PHE A 230 6.85 6.08 19.92
C PHE A 230 7.80 6.25 21.12
N GLU A 231 9.04 5.81 20.98
CA GLU A 231 10.10 5.98 21.99
C GLU A 231 11.16 6.97 21.52
N ARG A 232 11.83 6.68 20.40
CA ARG A 232 12.86 7.54 19.80
C ARG A 232 13.14 7.15 18.36
N TYR A 233 13.77 8.03 17.60
CA TYR A 233 14.41 7.67 16.34
C TYR A 233 15.87 7.24 16.58
N GLU A 234 16.33 6.30 15.75
CA GLU A 234 17.71 5.85 15.69
C GLU A 234 18.08 5.71 14.20
N GLU A 235 18.89 6.64 13.70
CA GLU A 235 19.17 6.79 12.27
C GLU A 235 17.86 6.93 11.45
N ASN A 236 17.67 6.01 10.48
CA ASN A 236 16.46 5.93 9.66
C ASN A 236 15.47 4.88 10.16
N ARG A 237 15.49 4.56 11.46
CA ARG A 237 14.63 3.58 12.13
C ARG A 237 13.94 4.21 13.34
N MET A 238 12.95 3.54 13.87
CA MET A 238 12.12 4.02 14.97
C MET A 238 12.05 2.96 16.07
N TRP A 239 12.42 3.32 17.31
CA TRP A 239 12.11 2.53 18.48
C TRP A 239 10.67 2.77 18.92
N VAL A 240 9.97 1.67 19.15
CA VAL A 240 8.61 1.68 19.69
C VAL A 240 8.54 0.84 20.95
N LYS A 241 7.68 1.25 21.88
CA LYS A 241 7.40 0.53 23.12
C LYS A 241 5.94 0.11 23.18
N THR A 242 5.68 -1.12 23.57
CA THR A 242 4.33 -1.66 23.74
C THR A 242 3.83 -1.52 25.16
N SER A 243 2.50 -1.53 25.36
CA SER A 243 1.88 -1.44 26.69
C SER A 243 2.26 -2.59 27.63
N ASP A 244 2.69 -3.74 27.11
CA ASP A 244 3.24 -4.88 27.85
C ASP A 244 4.76 -4.76 28.14
N GLY A 245 5.36 -3.59 27.86
CA GLY A 245 6.72 -3.24 28.24
C GLY A 245 7.82 -3.68 27.28
N LYS A 246 7.49 -4.31 26.14
CA LYS A 246 8.48 -4.71 25.15
C LYS A 246 8.85 -3.52 24.25
N SER A 247 10.11 -3.50 23.77
CA SER A 247 10.58 -2.52 22.79
C SER A 247 11.04 -3.23 21.52
N TYR A 248 10.74 -2.57 20.36
CA TYR A 248 11.07 -3.04 19.03
C TYR A 248 11.71 -1.94 18.20
N LEU A 249 12.75 -2.28 17.47
CA LEU A 249 13.30 -1.42 16.41
C LEU A 249 12.54 -1.70 15.11
N VAL A 250 12.09 -0.65 14.43
CA VAL A 250 11.21 -0.73 13.26
C VAL A 250 11.84 0.01 12.10
N GLY A 251 11.90 -0.61 10.93
CA GLY A 251 12.48 -0.05 9.71
C GLY A 251 11.65 1.03 9.03
N LEU A 252 10.39 1.24 9.42
CA LEU A 252 9.51 2.28 8.89
C LEU A 252 9.27 3.37 9.93
N THR A 253 9.48 4.64 9.58
CA THR A 253 9.55 5.78 10.51
C THR A 253 8.34 6.72 10.46
N GLY A 254 7.32 6.41 9.66
CA GLY A 254 6.06 7.18 9.68
C GLY A 254 5.30 6.96 11.00
N ASN A 255 4.82 8.03 11.64
CA ASN A 255 4.09 7.92 12.92
C ASN A 255 2.82 7.05 12.84
N TYR A 256 2.18 7.00 11.67
CA TYR A 256 1.05 6.10 11.41
C TYR A 256 1.44 4.60 11.49
N GLN A 257 2.72 4.27 11.46
CA GLN A 257 3.18 2.89 11.63
C GLN A 257 2.96 2.36 13.04
N LEU A 258 2.82 3.23 14.06
CA LEU A 258 2.49 2.78 15.42
C LEU A 258 1.21 1.95 15.43
N LYS A 259 0.18 2.35 14.69
CA LYS A 259 -1.08 1.62 14.54
C LYS A 259 -0.94 0.36 13.70
N ASN A 260 -0.17 0.44 12.60
CA ASN A 260 0.13 -0.74 11.78
C ASN A 260 0.92 -1.79 12.57
N ILE A 261 1.88 -1.38 13.41
CA ILE A 261 2.66 -2.27 14.27
C ILE A 261 1.75 -2.97 15.30
N ALA A 262 0.83 -2.24 15.94
CA ALA A 262 -0.15 -2.86 16.84
C ALA A 262 -0.97 -3.95 16.12
N THR A 263 -1.40 -3.68 14.89
CA THR A 263 -2.11 -4.64 14.03
C THR A 263 -1.24 -5.85 13.71
N VAL A 264 0.03 -5.63 13.32
CA VAL A 264 0.99 -6.71 13.00
C VAL A 264 1.28 -7.57 14.22
N LEU A 265 1.53 -6.97 15.39
CA LEU A 265 1.79 -7.72 16.63
C LEU A 265 0.59 -8.59 17.01
N THR A 266 -0.64 -8.05 16.90
CA THR A 266 -1.86 -8.82 17.16
C THR A 266 -2.04 -9.94 16.13
N ALA A 267 -1.73 -9.69 14.85
CA ALA A 267 -1.77 -10.69 13.80
C ALA A 267 -0.77 -11.83 14.05
N VAL A 268 0.47 -11.51 14.43
CA VAL A 268 1.50 -12.51 14.77
C VAL A 268 1.06 -13.37 15.96
N ASP A 269 0.44 -12.77 16.98
CA ASP A 269 -0.09 -13.52 18.11
C ASP A 269 -1.17 -14.55 17.69
N GLN A 270 -1.98 -14.24 16.67
CA GLN A 270 -2.95 -15.20 16.13
C GLN A 270 -2.28 -16.24 15.24
N LEU A 271 -1.33 -15.87 14.38
CA LEU A 271 -0.59 -16.80 13.52
C LEU A 271 0.17 -17.85 14.36
N ARG A 272 0.76 -17.46 15.47
CA ARG A 272 1.41 -18.40 16.42
C ARG A 272 0.46 -19.48 16.95
N LYS A 273 -0.87 -19.24 16.94
CA LYS A 273 -1.89 -20.22 17.33
C LYS A 273 -2.32 -21.15 16.18
N THR A 274 -1.95 -20.81 14.95
CA THR A 274 -2.31 -21.55 13.73
C THR A 274 -1.11 -22.25 13.07
N ASN A 275 -0.16 -22.76 13.86
CA ASN A 275 1.02 -23.49 13.41
C ASN A 275 2.03 -22.69 12.57
N PHE A 276 2.14 -21.37 12.79
CA PHE A 276 3.29 -20.60 12.32
C PHE A 276 4.32 -20.45 13.45
N GLU A 277 5.48 -21.08 13.26
CA GLU A 277 6.59 -20.99 14.23
C GLU A 277 7.31 -19.65 14.07
N ILE A 278 6.77 -18.61 14.68
CA ILE A 278 7.36 -17.26 14.68
C ILE A 278 7.93 -16.96 16.07
N THR A 279 9.24 -16.99 16.22
CA THR A 279 9.91 -16.66 17.49
C THR A 279 9.94 -15.13 17.71
N GLU A 280 10.31 -14.71 18.92
CA GLU A 280 10.49 -13.29 19.23
C GLU A 280 11.67 -12.68 18.43
N ILE A 281 12.69 -13.49 18.12
CA ILE A 281 13.83 -13.08 17.29
C ILE A 281 13.37 -12.80 15.88
N ASN A 282 12.56 -13.70 15.29
CA ASN A 282 12.00 -13.51 13.94
C ASN A 282 11.13 -12.26 13.85
N LEU A 283 10.29 -12.03 14.88
CA LEU A 283 9.45 -10.84 14.96
C LEU A 283 10.29 -9.55 14.98
N LYS A 284 11.31 -9.48 15.83
CA LYS A 284 12.21 -8.32 15.92
C LYS A 284 12.94 -8.07 14.61
N GLU A 285 13.54 -9.10 14.04
CA GLU A 285 14.26 -8.99 12.77
C GLU A 285 13.33 -8.57 11.63
N GLY A 286 12.14 -9.13 11.54
CA GLY A 286 11.19 -8.81 10.50
C GLY A 286 10.63 -7.39 10.60
N LEU A 287 10.44 -6.84 11.80
CA LEU A 287 10.05 -5.46 12.00
C LEU A 287 11.19 -4.49 11.63
N GLU A 288 12.41 -4.80 12.00
CA GLU A 288 13.59 -3.98 11.74
C GLU A 288 13.93 -3.94 10.24
N LYS A 289 14.03 -5.12 9.59
CA LYS A 289 14.53 -5.29 8.22
C LYS A 289 13.43 -5.31 7.16
N VAL A 290 12.26 -4.73 7.44
CA VAL A 290 11.12 -4.77 6.52
C VAL A 290 11.44 -4.21 5.14
N ILE A 291 12.17 -3.11 5.03
CA ILE A 291 12.56 -2.50 3.76
C ILE A 291 13.53 -3.42 3.01
N GLU A 292 14.56 -3.91 3.68
CA GLU A 292 15.60 -4.77 3.10
C GLU A 292 15.03 -6.09 2.57
N LYS A 293 14.13 -6.72 3.36
CA LYS A 293 13.53 -8.02 3.03
C LYS A 293 12.40 -7.93 2.01
N THR A 294 11.78 -6.78 1.82
CA THR A 294 10.55 -6.70 1.01
C THR A 294 10.56 -5.59 -0.06
N GLY A 295 11.56 -4.70 -0.03
CA GLY A 295 11.69 -3.61 -0.98
C GLY A 295 10.55 -2.58 -0.91
N LEU A 296 9.90 -2.41 0.27
CA LEU A 296 8.85 -1.41 0.45
C LEU A 296 9.39 0.00 0.26
N GLN A 297 8.70 0.80 -0.56
CA GLN A 297 9.04 2.19 -0.84
C GLN A 297 7.85 3.13 -0.58
N GLY A 298 8.13 4.45 -0.50
CA GLY A 298 7.12 5.50 -0.46
C GLY A 298 6.33 5.57 0.85
N ARG A 299 6.89 5.14 1.97
CA ARG A 299 6.27 5.24 3.30
C ARG A 299 7.15 6.04 4.24
N TRP A 300 6.98 7.35 4.26
CA TRP A 300 7.86 8.29 4.97
C TRP A 300 9.33 8.01 4.65
N GLN A 301 9.61 7.77 3.38
CA GLN A 301 10.92 7.34 2.89
C GLN A 301 11.87 8.52 2.84
N ILE A 302 12.98 8.43 3.57
CA ILE A 302 14.05 9.42 3.52
C ILE A 302 14.92 9.09 2.30
N ILE A 303 14.94 10.00 1.32
CA ILE A 303 15.72 9.89 0.08
C ILE A 303 17.09 10.53 0.25
N SER A 304 17.16 11.66 0.94
CA SER A 304 18.38 12.41 1.22
C SER A 304 18.34 13.01 2.62
N SER A 305 19.49 13.21 3.23
CA SER A 305 19.63 13.82 4.55
C SER A 305 19.99 15.31 4.51
N SER A 306 20.51 15.85 3.38
CA SER A 306 20.92 17.25 3.28
C SER A 306 20.87 17.77 1.82
N PRO A 307 19.88 18.59 1.42
CA PRO A 307 18.67 18.84 2.19
C PRO A 307 17.92 17.56 2.50
N LYS A 308 17.16 17.56 3.59
CA LYS A 308 16.34 16.39 3.92
C LYS A 308 15.21 16.24 2.91
N ILE A 309 15.13 15.09 2.24
CA ILE A 309 14.09 14.79 1.25
C ILE A 309 13.29 13.58 1.75
N ILE A 310 11.98 13.76 1.89
CA ILE A 310 11.05 12.70 2.32
C ILE A 310 9.98 12.49 1.27
N ALA A 311 9.71 11.23 0.92
CA ALA A 311 8.61 10.84 0.05
C ALA A 311 7.57 10.01 0.82
N ASP A 312 6.28 10.34 0.66
CA ASP A 312 5.17 9.58 1.24
C ASP A 312 3.95 9.56 0.32
N THR A 313 3.36 8.39 0.19
CA THR A 313 2.21 8.13 -0.71
C THR A 313 0.85 8.47 -0.10
N GLY A 314 0.77 9.10 1.06
CA GLY A 314 -0.47 9.61 1.64
C GLY A 314 -1.22 10.50 0.64
N HIS A 315 -2.51 10.20 0.38
CA HIS A 315 -3.28 10.82 -0.70
C HIS A 315 -4.77 11.04 -0.38
N ASN A 316 -5.21 10.66 0.80
CA ASN A 316 -6.57 10.86 1.30
C ASN A 316 -6.53 11.63 2.63
N PRO A 317 -7.67 12.16 3.12
CA PRO A 317 -7.68 12.97 4.35
C PRO A 317 -7.04 12.26 5.55
N GLY A 318 -7.30 10.96 5.73
CA GLY A 318 -6.72 10.18 6.83
C GLY A 318 -5.19 10.08 6.72
N GLY A 319 -4.64 9.77 5.54
CA GLY A 319 -3.19 9.69 5.32
C GLY A 319 -2.51 11.06 5.46
N ILE A 320 -3.07 12.10 4.85
CA ILE A 320 -2.50 13.46 4.87
C ILE A 320 -2.53 14.07 6.28
N THR A 321 -3.51 13.73 7.10
CA THR A 321 -3.52 14.16 8.51
C THR A 321 -2.26 13.69 9.24
N PHE A 322 -1.89 12.42 9.11
CA PHE A 322 -0.66 11.89 9.72
C PHE A 322 0.60 12.51 9.14
N VAL A 323 0.68 12.64 7.81
CA VAL A 323 1.81 13.30 7.14
C VAL A 323 1.99 14.73 7.65
N SER A 324 0.92 15.52 7.67
CA SER A 324 0.96 16.91 8.14
C SER A 324 1.35 17.03 9.60
N GLN A 325 0.86 16.14 10.47
CA GLN A 325 1.24 16.10 11.88
C GLN A 325 2.73 15.76 12.03
N GLN A 326 3.24 14.79 11.29
CA GLN A 326 4.64 14.40 11.37
C GLN A 326 5.58 15.46 10.78
N LEU A 327 5.19 16.17 9.73
CA LEU A 327 5.95 17.31 9.19
C LEU A 327 6.14 18.41 10.23
N LYS A 328 5.15 18.68 11.08
CA LYS A 328 5.24 19.66 12.18
C LYS A 328 6.26 19.28 13.26
N THR A 329 6.62 18.00 13.37
CA THR A 329 7.61 17.52 14.34
C THR A 329 9.05 17.51 13.79
N GLN A 330 9.21 17.76 12.48
CA GLN A 330 10.54 17.81 11.87
C GLN A 330 11.22 19.17 12.11
N GLN A 331 12.54 19.14 12.18
CA GLN A 331 13.36 20.36 12.23
C GLN A 331 13.73 20.76 10.80
N TYR A 332 13.42 21.97 10.42
CA TYR A 332 13.78 22.56 9.13
C TYR A 332 13.73 24.08 9.20
N ARG A 333 14.48 24.75 8.31
CA ARG A 333 14.37 26.20 8.13
C ARG A 333 13.16 26.55 7.26
N THR A 334 13.04 25.88 6.11
CA THR A 334 11.91 26.03 5.17
C THR A 334 11.35 24.66 4.81
N LEU A 335 10.02 24.53 4.85
CA LEU A 335 9.32 23.35 4.31
C LEU A 335 8.98 23.60 2.84
N ARG A 336 9.46 22.73 1.95
CA ARG A 336 9.18 22.76 0.52
C ARG A 336 8.34 21.53 0.16
N MET A 337 7.20 21.74 -0.49
CA MET A 337 6.20 20.71 -0.74
C MET A 337 6.04 20.47 -2.25
N VAL A 338 6.65 19.43 -2.79
CA VAL A 338 6.36 18.95 -4.17
C VAL A 338 5.11 18.08 -4.09
N PHE A 339 3.98 18.60 -4.57
CA PHE A 339 2.69 18.02 -4.28
C PHE A 339 1.78 17.92 -5.52
N GLY A 340 1.20 16.74 -5.76
CA GLY A 340 0.28 16.51 -6.86
C GLY A 340 -0.73 15.40 -6.54
N MET A 341 -1.95 15.55 -7.06
CA MET A 341 -3.08 14.67 -6.76
C MET A 341 -3.68 14.04 -8.04
N VAL A 342 -4.64 13.17 -7.85
CA VAL A 342 -5.47 12.58 -8.91
C VAL A 342 -6.94 13.02 -8.74
N ASN A 343 -7.69 13.00 -9.85
CA ASN A 343 -9.05 13.58 -9.95
C ASN A 343 -10.10 12.91 -9.05
N ASP A 344 -9.89 11.63 -8.68
CA ASP A 344 -10.84 10.81 -7.92
C ASP A 344 -10.67 10.92 -6.40
N LYS A 345 -9.96 11.95 -5.92
CA LYS A 345 -9.73 12.16 -4.48
C LYS A 345 -10.41 13.46 -4.00
N ASP A 346 -10.67 13.51 -2.70
CA ASP A 346 -11.19 14.71 -2.05
C ASP A 346 -10.08 15.77 -1.90
N ILE A 347 -9.83 16.47 -3.02
CA ILE A 347 -8.75 17.46 -3.14
C ILE A 347 -8.95 18.61 -2.16
N ASP A 348 -10.16 19.10 -2.03
CA ASP A 348 -10.46 20.29 -1.23
C ASP A 348 -10.18 20.02 0.24
N THR A 349 -10.66 18.90 0.78
CA THR A 349 -10.36 18.51 2.17
C THR A 349 -8.85 18.28 2.37
N VAL A 350 -8.18 17.59 1.46
CA VAL A 350 -6.74 17.33 1.54
C VAL A 350 -5.95 18.65 1.61
N LEU A 351 -6.23 19.62 0.75
CA LEU A 351 -5.54 20.91 0.73
C LEU A 351 -5.73 21.72 2.03
N THR A 352 -6.88 21.56 2.70
CA THR A 352 -7.09 22.23 4.01
C THR A 352 -6.22 21.67 5.13
N LEU A 353 -5.83 20.40 5.04
CA LEU A 353 -5.04 19.67 6.04
C LEU A 353 -3.53 19.92 5.90
N LEU A 354 -3.07 20.45 4.76
CA LEU A 354 -1.65 20.67 4.49
C LEU A 354 -1.06 21.84 5.28
N PRO A 355 0.27 21.82 5.61
CA PRO A 355 0.95 22.89 6.33
C PRO A 355 0.87 24.24 5.60
N LYS A 356 0.36 25.28 6.25
CA LYS A 356 0.18 26.61 5.62
C LYS A 356 1.47 27.41 5.48
N ASN A 357 2.51 27.05 6.23
CA ASN A 357 3.84 27.70 6.21
C ASN A 357 4.81 27.09 5.21
N GLY A 358 4.37 26.14 4.35
CA GLY A 358 5.18 25.53 3.32
C GLY A 358 5.23 26.36 2.03
N VAL A 359 6.32 26.20 1.26
CA VAL A 359 6.44 26.67 -0.13
C VAL A 359 6.04 25.50 -1.05
N TYR A 360 5.00 25.70 -1.87
CA TYR A 360 4.43 24.63 -2.68
C TYR A 360 4.91 24.67 -4.11
N TYR A 361 5.28 23.49 -4.61
CA TYR A 361 5.59 23.17 -6.00
C TYR A 361 4.50 22.22 -6.48
N PHE A 362 3.34 22.80 -6.85
CA PHE A 362 2.21 22.00 -7.34
C PHE A 362 2.55 21.36 -8.68
N THR A 363 2.28 20.06 -8.81
CA THR A 363 2.67 19.31 -9.99
C THR A 363 1.64 18.26 -10.36
N GLN A 364 1.84 17.59 -11.50
CA GLN A 364 0.98 16.52 -11.99
C GLN A 364 1.80 15.34 -12.51
N ALA A 365 1.33 14.12 -12.28
CA ALA A 365 1.94 12.91 -12.81
C ALA A 365 1.60 12.71 -14.30
N LYS A 366 2.40 11.94 -15.02
CA LYS A 366 2.18 11.62 -16.45
C LYS A 366 1.12 10.53 -16.65
N ILE A 367 -0.06 10.72 -16.06
CA ILE A 367 -1.20 9.82 -16.19
C ILE A 367 -2.47 10.61 -16.55
N LYS A 368 -3.42 9.95 -17.23
CA LYS A 368 -4.66 10.61 -17.72
C LYS A 368 -5.53 11.21 -16.61
N ARG A 369 -5.54 10.62 -15.41
CA ARG A 369 -6.35 11.11 -14.30
C ARG A 369 -5.58 11.97 -13.29
N ALA A 370 -4.37 12.42 -13.64
CA ALA A 370 -3.70 13.43 -12.84
C ALA A 370 -4.55 14.71 -12.77
N PHE A 371 -4.65 15.30 -11.58
CA PHE A 371 -5.29 16.59 -11.44
C PHE A 371 -4.35 17.67 -11.99
N PRO A 372 -4.80 18.58 -12.89
CA PRO A 372 -3.93 19.56 -13.51
C PRO A 372 -3.24 20.45 -12.48
N SER A 373 -1.95 20.68 -12.66
CA SER A 373 -1.13 21.43 -11.68
C SER A 373 -1.59 22.89 -11.50
N GLU A 374 -2.08 23.54 -12.56
CA GLU A 374 -2.61 24.89 -12.49
C GLU A 374 -3.93 24.97 -11.70
N ASP A 375 -4.83 23.98 -11.89
CA ASP A 375 -6.06 23.89 -11.13
C ASP A 375 -5.78 23.57 -9.65
N LEU A 376 -4.75 22.73 -9.40
CA LEU A 376 -4.32 22.42 -8.05
C LEU A 376 -3.72 23.65 -7.33
N LEU A 377 -2.96 24.48 -8.06
CA LEU A 377 -2.47 25.78 -7.57
C LEU A 377 -3.63 26.70 -7.19
N GLN A 378 -4.64 26.85 -8.04
CA GLN A 378 -5.80 27.71 -7.77
C GLN A 378 -6.54 27.24 -6.51
N LYS A 379 -6.84 25.94 -6.38
CA LYS A 379 -7.45 25.37 -5.18
C LYS A 379 -6.54 25.51 -3.96
N GLY A 380 -5.23 25.33 -4.12
CA GLY A 380 -4.24 25.53 -3.07
C GLY A 380 -4.23 26.96 -2.54
N GLN A 381 -4.28 27.97 -3.42
CA GLN A 381 -4.36 29.38 -3.03
C GLN A 381 -5.66 29.69 -2.25
N LEU A 382 -6.80 29.14 -2.68
CA LEU A 382 -8.05 29.25 -1.93
C LEU A 382 -7.98 28.60 -0.54
N ALA A 383 -7.21 27.53 -0.43
CA ALA A 383 -6.93 26.88 0.86
C ALA A 383 -5.84 27.58 1.68
N GLY A 384 -5.28 28.71 1.22
CA GLY A 384 -4.22 29.48 1.93
C GLY A 384 -2.82 28.89 1.78
N LEU A 385 -2.55 28.12 0.71
CA LEU A 385 -1.24 27.58 0.40
C LEU A 385 -0.53 28.47 -0.62
N ASN A 386 0.78 28.69 -0.43
CA ASN A 386 1.60 29.56 -1.27
C ASN A 386 2.52 28.73 -2.16
N GLY A 387 2.48 28.94 -3.47
CA GLY A 387 3.33 28.15 -4.38
C GLY A 387 3.22 28.53 -5.85
N LYS A 388 3.80 27.66 -6.68
CA LYS A 388 3.81 27.74 -8.15
C LYS A 388 3.39 26.40 -8.74
N ALA A 389 2.86 26.40 -9.97
CA ALA A 389 2.53 25.21 -10.71
C ALA A 389 3.67 24.82 -11.66
N PHE A 390 3.86 23.51 -11.84
CA PHE A 390 4.86 22.92 -12.72
C PHE A 390 4.22 21.78 -13.53
N SER A 391 4.53 21.74 -14.81
CA SER A 391 3.92 20.77 -15.74
C SER A 391 4.40 19.32 -15.52
N THR A 392 5.55 19.14 -14.88
CA THR A 392 6.13 17.82 -14.58
C THR A 392 6.71 17.75 -13.17
N ILE A 393 6.73 16.55 -12.61
CA ILE A 393 7.32 16.27 -11.29
C ILE A 393 8.82 16.54 -11.31
N GLU A 394 9.50 16.17 -12.39
CA GLU A 394 10.93 16.41 -12.58
C GLU A 394 11.27 17.90 -12.50
N GLU A 395 10.51 18.75 -13.18
CA GLU A 395 10.69 20.21 -13.14
C GLU A 395 10.47 20.75 -11.72
N ALA A 396 9.37 20.35 -11.06
CA ALA A 396 9.07 20.75 -9.69
C ALA A 396 10.19 20.35 -8.70
N ILE A 397 10.73 19.13 -8.82
CA ILE A 397 11.83 18.67 -7.99
C ILE A 397 13.10 19.46 -8.25
N LYS A 398 13.47 19.68 -9.51
CA LYS A 398 14.67 20.46 -9.86
C LYS A 398 14.64 21.89 -9.31
N VAL A 399 13.48 22.55 -9.42
CA VAL A 399 13.32 23.91 -8.88
C VAL A 399 13.35 23.88 -7.35
N ALA A 400 12.66 22.92 -6.70
CA ALA A 400 12.69 22.78 -5.25
C ALA A 400 14.10 22.53 -4.71
N LEU A 401 14.91 21.71 -5.40
CA LEU A 401 16.31 21.45 -5.06
C LEU A 401 17.19 22.68 -5.24
N ASN A 402 17.03 23.41 -6.34
CA ASN A 402 17.81 24.63 -6.61
C ASN A 402 17.52 25.77 -5.63
N GLU A 403 16.31 25.85 -5.10
CA GLU A 403 15.89 26.85 -4.13
C GLU A 403 16.17 26.42 -2.67
N ALA A 404 16.52 25.13 -2.43
CA ALA A 404 16.68 24.59 -1.09
C ALA A 404 18.08 24.84 -0.53
N ASP A 405 18.14 25.23 0.75
CA ASP A 405 19.34 25.17 1.55
C ASP A 405 19.45 23.81 2.27
N LYS A 406 20.65 23.53 2.80
CA LYS A 406 20.95 22.26 3.50
C LYS A 406 20.05 21.98 4.70
N GLU A 407 19.52 23.02 5.31
CA GLU A 407 18.65 22.95 6.50
C GLU A 407 17.15 22.90 6.14
N ASP A 408 16.81 22.94 4.85
CA ASP A 408 15.44 22.83 4.38
C ASP A 408 14.98 21.37 4.37
N LEU A 409 13.65 21.17 4.41
CA LEU A 409 13.02 19.90 4.21
C LEU A 409 12.19 19.94 2.93
N ILE A 410 12.46 19.01 2.00
CA ILE A 410 11.64 18.81 0.81
C ILE A 410 10.75 17.59 1.05
N PHE A 411 9.44 17.79 1.02
CA PHE A 411 8.46 16.71 1.05
C PHE A 411 7.90 16.48 -0.35
N ILE A 412 7.79 15.21 -0.77
CA ILE A 412 7.25 14.80 -2.06
C ILE A 412 6.07 13.85 -1.83
N GLY A 413 4.87 14.24 -2.32
CA GLY A 413 3.70 13.39 -2.05
C GLY A 413 2.40 13.83 -2.70
N GLY A 414 1.28 13.34 -2.15
CA GLY A 414 -0.08 13.59 -2.59
C GLY A 414 -0.65 12.51 -3.52
N SER A 415 0.18 11.65 -4.10
CA SER A 415 -0.26 10.45 -4.80
C SER A 415 0.86 9.42 -4.96
N ASN A 416 0.50 8.15 -5.16
CA ASN A 416 1.46 7.09 -5.50
C ASN A 416 2.26 7.42 -6.77
N TYR A 417 1.65 8.09 -7.74
CA TYR A 417 2.27 8.42 -9.02
C TYR A 417 3.33 9.51 -8.90
N VAL A 418 3.04 10.54 -8.09
CA VAL A 418 4.03 11.61 -7.80
C VAL A 418 5.24 11.00 -7.12
N VAL A 419 5.03 10.15 -6.13
CA VAL A 419 6.12 9.46 -5.43
C VAL A 419 6.87 8.51 -6.36
N GLY A 420 6.18 7.73 -7.19
CA GLY A 420 6.79 6.80 -8.13
C GLY A 420 7.70 7.50 -9.16
N GLU A 421 7.22 8.60 -9.78
CA GLU A 421 8.04 9.39 -10.71
C GLU A 421 9.23 10.06 -9.99
N ALA A 422 9.05 10.53 -8.75
CA ALA A 422 10.12 11.10 -7.95
C ALA A 422 11.20 10.05 -7.61
N LEU A 423 10.80 8.85 -7.19
CA LEU A 423 11.75 7.76 -6.92
C LEU A 423 12.51 7.34 -8.20
N SER A 424 11.82 7.33 -9.35
CA SER A 424 12.46 7.08 -10.64
C SER A 424 13.46 8.16 -11.03
N PHE A 425 13.22 9.43 -10.67
CA PHE A 425 14.14 10.54 -10.90
C PHE A 425 15.41 10.37 -10.07
N PHE A 426 15.30 10.16 -8.76
CA PHE A 426 16.46 9.98 -7.88
C PHE A 426 17.23 8.67 -8.15
N GLY A 427 16.54 7.59 -8.52
CA GLY A 427 17.19 6.32 -8.85
C GLY A 427 18.02 6.34 -10.13
N LYS A 428 17.82 7.31 -11.04
CA LYS A 428 18.68 7.52 -12.22
C LYS A 428 20.01 8.19 -11.84
N ASP A 429 19.97 9.14 -10.91
CA ASP A 429 21.17 9.87 -10.46
C ASP A 429 22.14 8.96 -9.69
N GLU A 430 21.65 7.99 -8.93
CA GLU A 430 22.50 6.99 -8.27
C GLU A 430 23.22 6.06 -9.24
N LYS A 431 22.63 5.76 -10.40
CA LYS A 431 23.25 4.91 -11.45
C LYS A 431 24.31 5.65 -12.27
N VAL A 432 24.27 6.98 -12.32
CA VAL A 432 25.26 7.81 -13.04
C VAL A 432 26.50 8.07 -12.16
N ASN A 433 26.34 7.97 -10.83
CA ASN A 433 27.41 8.25 -9.85
C ASN A 433 28.09 6.96 -9.32
N ARG A 434 27.77 5.79 -9.87
CA ARG A 434 28.48 4.51 -9.68
C ARG A 434 29.20 4.10 -10.95
#